data_cff986c5291d5ce9b993e46e952154c9
#
_entry.id   cff986c5291d5ce9b993e46e952154c9
#
_cell.length_a   1.000
_cell.length_b   1.000
_cell.length_c   1.000
_cell.angle_alpha   90.00
_cell.angle_beta   90.00
_cell.angle_gamma   90.00
#
_symmetry.space_group_name_H-M   'P 1'
#
loop_
_entity.id
_entity.type
_entity.pdbx_description
1 polymer ?
#
loop_
_entity_poly.entity_id
_entity_poly.type
_entity_poly.pdbx_seq_one_letter_code
_entity_poly.pdbx_strand_id
1 'polypeptide(L)'
;MNKIIKKGRPKTFNKDQANKIAMENYWKEGMGNISLNEICRRIGGSKPSIYREYGGEDGLQLAALELYFNERVKPVGQHMFGSENFIENLESVFNFLINDHFEDATGGSCMFTQEVLFPSKNLTFECKKFIAKKNKELGITLRESIIKAIDVGVLNKDINPSIYTEYIVNQIRLIATLSDKKVAKSVLNGMVDLIMQPLKNS
;
A
#
# COMPACT_ATOMS: atom_id res chain seq x y z
N MET A 1 15.23 -17.86 -54.23
CA MET A 1 16.01 -17.02 -53.25
C MET A 1 15.27 -17.06 -51.94
N ASN A 2 15.72 -17.92 -51.01
CA ASN A 2 15.14 -17.98 -49.63
C ASN A 2 15.63 -16.80 -48.81
N LYS A 3 14.76 -15.89 -48.43
CA LYS A 3 15.05 -14.83 -47.44
C LYS A 3 15.20 -15.46 -46.07
N ILE A 4 16.42 -15.55 -45.58
CA ILE A 4 16.71 -15.91 -44.19
C ILE A 4 16.23 -14.74 -43.32
N ILE A 5 15.09 -14.93 -42.64
CA ILE A 5 14.60 -13.98 -41.62
C ILE A 5 15.59 -14.09 -40.46
N LYS A 6 16.45 -13.10 -40.27
CA LYS A 6 17.30 -12.95 -39.09
C LYS A 6 16.38 -12.87 -37.86
N LYS A 7 16.36 -13.92 -37.08
CA LYS A 7 15.71 -13.93 -35.77
C LYS A 7 16.40 -12.87 -34.90
N GLY A 8 15.71 -11.77 -34.59
CA GLY A 8 16.26 -10.70 -33.75
C GLY A 8 16.72 -11.26 -32.41
N ARG A 9 17.75 -10.63 -31.81
CA ARG A 9 18.26 -10.99 -30.46
C ARG A 9 17.08 -11.06 -29.51
N PRO A 10 16.91 -12.13 -28.69
CA PRO A 10 15.83 -12.22 -27.72
C PRO A 10 15.83 -10.97 -26.86
N LYS A 11 14.69 -10.25 -26.75
CA LYS A 11 14.55 -9.15 -25.81
C LYS A 11 14.85 -9.72 -24.42
N THR A 12 15.88 -9.22 -23.77
CA THR A 12 16.19 -9.59 -22.38
C THR A 12 14.97 -9.17 -21.53
N PHE A 13 14.36 -10.11 -20.82
CA PHE A 13 13.22 -9.82 -19.94
C PHE A 13 13.70 -8.87 -18.84
N ASN A 14 13.10 -7.68 -18.75
CA ASN A 14 13.41 -6.72 -17.70
C ASN A 14 12.43 -6.93 -16.54
N LYS A 15 12.91 -7.52 -15.45
CA LYS A 15 12.11 -7.88 -14.28
C LYS A 15 11.58 -6.64 -13.55
N ASP A 16 12.39 -5.59 -13.40
CA ASP A 16 11.98 -4.37 -12.69
C ASP A 16 10.87 -3.64 -13.45
N GLN A 17 11.02 -3.52 -14.77
CA GLN A 17 9.98 -2.95 -15.62
C GLN A 17 8.69 -3.80 -15.59
N ALA A 18 8.82 -5.12 -15.58
CA ALA A 18 7.68 -6.03 -15.50
C ALA A 18 6.96 -5.89 -14.15
N ASN A 19 7.68 -5.80 -13.04
CA ASN A 19 7.13 -5.56 -11.70
C ASN A 19 6.35 -4.25 -11.67
N LYS A 20 6.93 -3.17 -12.19
CA LYS A 20 6.30 -1.85 -12.19
C LYS A 20 5.02 -1.84 -13.01
N ILE A 21 5.06 -2.37 -14.24
CA ILE A 21 3.87 -2.48 -15.09
C ILE A 21 2.78 -3.33 -14.42
N ALA A 22 3.15 -4.48 -13.83
CA ALA A 22 2.21 -5.33 -13.12
C ALA A 22 1.60 -4.60 -11.92
N MET A 23 2.42 -3.96 -11.09
CA MET A 23 1.98 -3.17 -9.94
C MET A 23 0.98 -2.08 -10.34
N GLU A 24 1.31 -1.25 -11.33
CA GLU A 24 0.45 -0.16 -11.78
C GLU A 24 -0.91 -0.65 -12.31
N ASN A 25 -0.90 -1.76 -13.04
CA ASN A 25 -2.12 -2.33 -13.59
C ASN A 25 -3.00 -3.00 -12.51
N TYR A 26 -2.39 -3.78 -11.61
CA TYR A 26 -3.10 -4.37 -10.48
C TYR A 26 -3.66 -3.30 -9.53
N TRP A 27 -2.93 -2.22 -9.32
CA TRP A 27 -3.40 -1.10 -8.52
C TRP A 27 -4.60 -0.40 -9.16
N LYS A 28 -4.51 -0.12 -10.45
CA LYS A 28 -5.58 0.60 -11.19
C LYS A 28 -6.85 -0.21 -11.37
N GLU A 29 -6.74 -1.49 -11.67
CA GLU A 29 -7.86 -2.33 -12.10
C GLU A 29 -8.25 -3.39 -11.06
N GLY A 30 -7.43 -3.57 -10.01
CA GLY A 30 -7.60 -4.60 -8.98
C GLY A 30 -6.88 -5.91 -9.32
N MET A 31 -6.29 -6.54 -8.31
CA MET A 31 -5.46 -7.74 -8.47
C MET A 31 -6.24 -8.95 -9.05
N GLY A 32 -7.53 -9.03 -8.76
CA GLY A 32 -8.38 -10.13 -9.24
C GLY A 32 -9.04 -9.91 -10.59
N ASN A 33 -8.87 -8.73 -11.20
CA ASN A 33 -9.63 -8.34 -12.39
C ASN A 33 -8.86 -8.45 -13.71
N ILE A 34 -7.54 -8.61 -13.65
CA ILE A 34 -6.68 -8.71 -14.83
C ILE A 34 -6.19 -10.14 -14.99
N SER A 35 -6.38 -10.71 -16.18
CA SER A 35 -5.87 -12.05 -16.48
C SER A 35 -4.35 -12.03 -16.72
N LEU A 36 -3.70 -13.19 -16.46
CA LEU A 36 -2.28 -13.38 -16.77
C LEU A 36 -1.94 -13.10 -18.24
N ASN A 37 -2.85 -13.43 -19.18
CA ASN A 37 -2.64 -13.12 -20.60
C ASN A 37 -2.52 -11.61 -20.84
N GLU A 38 -3.42 -10.85 -20.24
CA GLU A 38 -3.46 -9.39 -20.41
C GLU A 38 -2.24 -8.75 -19.76
N ILE A 39 -1.84 -9.18 -18.57
CA ILE A 39 -0.61 -8.69 -17.92
C ILE A 39 0.62 -9.02 -18.77
N CYS A 40 0.75 -10.26 -19.31
CA CYS A 40 1.83 -10.61 -20.22
C CYS A 40 1.90 -9.67 -21.43
N ARG A 41 0.74 -9.35 -22.02
CA ARG A 41 0.65 -8.42 -23.15
C ARG A 41 1.15 -7.02 -22.79
N ARG A 42 0.76 -6.49 -21.64
CA ARG A 42 1.15 -5.15 -21.15
C ARG A 42 2.64 -5.07 -20.81
N ILE A 43 3.18 -6.13 -20.21
CA ILE A 43 4.61 -6.24 -19.89
C ILE A 43 5.45 -6.39 -21.18
N GLY A 44 4.84 -6.81 -22.29
CA GLY A 44 5.54 -7.19 -23.52
C GLY A 44 6.32 -8.50 -23.39
N GLY A 45 5.85 -9.37 -22.48
CA GLY A 45 6.39 -10.70 -22.19
C GLY A 45 5.45 -11.83 -22.64
N SER A 46 5.84 -13.05 -22.35
CA SER A 46 5.04 -14.26 -22.60
C SER A 46 4.80 -15.03 -21.32
N LYS A 47 3.76 -15.87 -21.26
CA LYS A 47 3.55 -16.76 -20.12
C LYS A 47 4.80 -17.56 -19.74
N PRO A 48 5.51 -18.22 -20.69
CA PRO A 48 6.76 -18.92 -20.36
C PRO A 48 7.81 -18.01 -19.71
N SER A 49 7.89 -16.72 -20.08
CA SER A 49 8.78 -15.77 -19.43
C SER A 49 8.37 -15.52 -17.98
N ILE A 50 7.07 -15.32 -17.73
CA ILE A 50 6.54 -15.12 -16.37
C ILE A 50 6.77 -16.37 -15.51
N TYR A 51 6.51 -17.56 -16.03
CA TYR A 51 6.77 -18.80 -15.29
C TYR A 51 8.24 -18.98 -14.95
N ARG A 52 9.14 -18.63 -15.85
CA ARG A 52 10.60 -18.72 -15.62
C ARG A 52 11.07 -17.73 -14.56
N GLU A 53 10.57 -16.48 -14.60
CA GLU A 53 11.08 -15.39 -13.74
C GLU A 53 10.38 -15.33 -12.37
N TYR A 54 9.11 -15.75 -12.29
CA TYR A 54 8.27 -15.60 -11.10
C TYR A 54 7.70 -16.94 -10.58
N GLY A 55 7.89 -18.04 -11.29
CA GLY A 55 7.26 -19.32 -10.95
C GLY A 55 5.78 -19.40 -11.35
N GLY A 56 5.20 -18.34 -11.90
CA GLY A 56 3.81 -18.28 -12.34
C GLY A 56 3.14 -16.95 -12.04
N GLU A 57 1.81 -16.93 -12.16
CA GLU A 57 0.98 -15.76 -11.88
C GLU A 57 1.09 -15.31 -10.43
N ASP A 58 1.09 -16.25 -9.49
CA ASP A 58 1.18 -16.02 -8.05
C ASP A 58 2.45 -15.23 -7.69
N GLY A 59 3.59 -15.65 -8.25
CA GLY A 59 4.86 -14.96 -8.00
C GLY A 59 4.91 -13.56 -8.62
N LEU A 60 4.26 -13.34 -9.77
CA LEU A 60 4.15 -12.02 -10.37
C LEU A 60 3.24 -11.10 -9.53
N GLN A 61 2.09 -11.60 -9.08
CA GLN A 61 1.18 -10.86 -8.20
C GLN A 61 1.87 -10.47 -6.89
N LEU A 62 2.60 -11.41 -6.28
CA LEU A 62 3.35 -11.16 -5.05
C LEU A 62 4.43 -10.11 -5.26
N ALA A 63 5.24 -10.21 -6.33
CA ALA A 63 6.28 -9.23 -6.64
C ALA A 63 5.72 -7.82 -6.86
N ALA A 64 4.58 -7.70 -7.54
CA ALA A 64 3.88 -6.43 -7.73
C ALA A 64 3.36 -5.85 -6.41
N LEU A 65 2.78 -6.69 -5.54
CA LEU A 65 2.28 -6.29 -4.23
C LEU A 65 3.40 -5.88 -3.28
N GLU A 66 4.54 -6.59 -3.29
CA GLU A 66 5.73 -6.24 -2.51
C GLU A 66 6.32 -4.89 -2.96
N LEU A 67 6.37 -4.65 -4.28
CA LEU A 67 6.81 -3.37 -4.82
C LEU A 67 5.89 -2.24 -4.35
N TYR A 68 4.57 -2.43 -4.48
CA TYR A 68 3.57 -1.45 -4.01
C TYR A 68 3.73 -1.16 -2.52
N PHE A 69 3.88 -2.21 -1.69
CA PHE A 69 4.07 -2.06 -0.25
C PHE A 69 5.31 -1.21 0.05
N ASN A 70 6.42 -1.48 -0.60
CA ASN A 70 7.68 -0.76 -0.38
C ASN A 70 7.62 0.69 -0.84
N GLU A 71 6.97 0.98 -1.96
CA GLU A 71 6.91 2.33 -2.54
C GLU A 71 5.81 3.21 -1.94
N ARG A 72 4.71 2.61 -1.44
CA ARG A 72 3.51 3.36 -1.03
C ARG A 72 3.14 3.21 0.44
N VAL A 73 3.19 1.98 0.97
CA VAL A 73 2.74 1.73 2.36
C VAL A 73 3.86 1.99 3.37
N LYS A 74 5.05 1.51 3.06
CA LYS A 74 6.21 1.66 3.95
C LYS A 74 6.57 3.11 4.25
N PRO A 75 6.55 4.09 3.31
CA PRO A 75 6.79 5.49 3.61
C PRO A 75 5.80 6.07 4.63
N VAL A 76 4.52 5.70 4.56
CA VAL A 76 3.52 6.11 5.58
C VAL A 76 3.97 5.67 6.98
N GLY A 77 4.46 4.42 7.10
CA GLY A 77 5.03 3.92 8.35
C GLY A 77 6.26 4.70 8.82
N GLN A 78 7.10 5.19 7.90
CA GLN A 78 8.26 6.01 8.26
C GLN A 78 7.86 7.35 8.88
N HIS A 79 6.79 7.98 8.40
CA HIS A 79 6.23 9.19 9.04
C HIS A 79 5.69 8.92 10.44
N MET A 80 5.12 7.71 10.69
CA MET A 80 4.63 7.32 12.01
C MET A 80 5.73 7.17 13.06
N PHE A 81 7.00 7.04 12.65
CA PHE A 81 8.14 6.81 13.54
C PHE A 81 9.26 7.84 13.34
N GLY A 82 8.94 9.03 12.80
CA GLY A 82 9.91 10.07 12.45
C GLY A 82 10.44 10.84 13.65
N SER A 83 9.69 10.93 14.75
CA SER A 83 10.09 11.60 16.00
C SER A 83 9.73 10.76 17.22
N GLU A 84 10.12 11.21 18.42
CA GLU A 84 9.69 10.60 19.69
C GLU A 84 8.27 11.02 20.11
N ASN A 85 7.72 12.06 19.49
CA ASN A 85 6.40 12.59 19.78
C ASN A 85 5.33 11.89 18.92
N PHE A 86 4.48 11.09 19.55
CA PHE A 86 3.41 10.36 18.89
C PHE A 86 2.44 11.26 18.13
N ILE A 87 2.07 12.43 18.71
CA ILE A 87 1.13 13.39 18.11
C ILE A 87 1.72 13.96 16.82
N GLU A 88 2.97 14.42 16.85
CA GLU A 88 3.68 14.93 15.68
C GLU A 88 3.81 13.89 14.57
N ASN A 89 4.11 12.64 14.94
CA ASN A 89 4.19 11.54 14.00
C ASN A 89 2.85 11.28 13.32
N LEU A 90 1.75 11.28 14.08
CA LEU A 90 0.41 11.08 13.54
C LEU A 90 0.00 12.24 12.62
N GLU A 91 0.28 13.50 13.00
CA GLU A 91 0.09 14.67 12.12
C GLU A 91 0.92 14.55 10.84
N SER A 92 2.18 14.10 10.93
CA SER A 92 3.05 13.88 9.77
C SER A 92 2.48 12.84 8.81
N VAL A 93 1.91 11.73 9.33
CA VAL A 93 1.22 10.72 8.51
C VAL A 93 0.04 11.32 7.76
N PHE A 94 -0.84 12.06 8.44
CA PHE A 94 -2.00 12.65 7.79
C PHE A 94 -1.60 13.70 6.76
N ASN A 95 -0.63 14.55 7.07
CA ASN A 95 -0.08 15.53 6.14
C ASN A 95 0.51 14.86 4.90
N PHE A 96 1.28 13.79 5.05
CA PHE A 96 1.81 13.01 3.94
C PHE A 96 0.67 12.44 3.09
N LEU A 97 -0.34 11.82 3.69
CA LEU A 97 -1.48 11.24 2.97
C LEU A 97 -2.29 12.30 2.19
N ILE A 98 -2.42 13.52 2.72
CA ILE A 98 -3.20 14.59 2.08
C ILE A 98 -2.40 15.32 1.00
N ASN A 99 -1.11 15.52 1.18
CA ASN A 99 -0.30 16.40 0.33
C ASN A 99 0.60 15.66 -0.65
N ASP A 100 1.26 14.60 -0.23
CA ASP A 100 2.30 13.93 -1.01
C ASP A 100 1.81 12.68 -1.73
N HIS A 101 0.78 12.03 -1.20
CA HIS A 101 0.20 10.82 -1.80
C HIS A 101 -0.61 11.11 -3.07
N PHE A 102 -1.00 12.38 -3.30
CA PHE A 102 -1.91 12.80 -4.37
C PHE A 102 -1.28 13.02 -5.73
N GLU A 103 0.01 13.25 -5.83
CA GLU A 103 0.63 13.66 -7.09
C GLU A 103 0.70 12.55 -8.14
N ASP A 104 0.59 11.31 -7.72
CA ASP A 104 0.58 10.17 -8.64
C ASP A 104 -0.83 9.83 -9.16
N ALA A 105 -1.07 10.25 -10.37
CA ALA A 105 -2.34 10.23 -11.09
C ALA A 105 -2.88 8.83 -11.48
N THR A 106 -2.60 7.75 -10.76
CA THR A 106 -3.15 6.43 -11.12
C THR A 106 -4.63 6.28 -10.78
N GLY A 107 -5.18 7.16 -9.91
CA GLY A 107 -6.63 7.24 -9.63
C GLY A 107 -7.23 6.03 -8.90
N GLY A 108 -6.40 5.14 -8.37
CA GLY A 108 -6.84 3.96 -7.65
C GLY A 108 -6.76 4.15 -6.13
N SER A 109 -7.71 3.61 -5.39
CA SER A 109 -7.60 3.51 -3.92
C SER A 109 -6.39 2.69 -3.53
N CYS A 110 -5.83 2.92 -2.32
CA CYS A 110 -4.68 2.16 -1.82
C CYS A 110 -4.86 0.65 -2.00
N MET A 111 -4.06 0.03 -2.88
CA MET A 111 -4.19 -1.38 -3.23
C MET A 111 -4.08 -2.28 -1.99
N PHE A 112 -3.17 -1.96 -1.06
CA PHE A 112 -3.01 -2.72 0.18
C PHE A 112 -4.25 -2.62 1.08
N THR A 113 -4.80 -1.41 1.27
CA THR A 113 -6.03 -1.20 2.04
C THR A 113 -7.23 -1.91 1.40
N GLN A 114 -7.35 -1.88 0.09
CA GLN A 114 -8.39 -2.60 -0.65
C GLN A 114 -8.35 -4.09 -0.35
N GLU A 115 -7.18 -4.71 -0.46
CA GLU A 115 -7.02 -6.15 -0.24
C GLU A 115 -7.13 -6.56 1.24
N VAL A 116 -6.89 -5.63 2.19
CA VAL A 116 -7.16 -5.85 3.62
C VAL A 116 -8.65 -5.84 3.92
N LEU A 117 -9.39 -4.86 3.39
CA LEU A 117 -10.81 -4.64 3.72
C LEU A 117 -11.74 -5.44 2.80
N PHE A 118 -11.38 -5.59 1.54
CA PHE A 118 -12.20 -6.21 0.50
C PHE A 118 -11.34 -7.16 -0.37
N PRO A 119 -10.88 -8.29 0.20
CA PRO A 119 -9.96 -9.18 -0.50
C PRO A 119 -10.50 -9.64 -1.86
N SER A 120 -9.70 -9.50 -2.90
CA SER A 120 -10.03 -9.99 -4.23
C SER A 120 -10.28 -11.50 -4.22
N LYS A 121 -11.32 -11.96 -4.91
CA LYS A 121 -11.67 -13.41 -4.97
C LYS A 121 -10.52 -14.26 -5.48
N ASN A 122 -9.77 -13.75 -6.45
CA ASN A 122 -8.65 -14.43 -7.11
C ASN A 122 -7.29 -14.09 -6.50
N LEU A 123 -7.26 -13.48 -5.31
CA LEU A 123 -6.02 -13.19 -4.62
C LEU A 123 -5.35 -14.51 -4.20
N THR A 124 -4.09 -14.67 -4.59
CA THR A 124 -3.35 -15.92 -4.35
C THR A 124 -3.07 -16.12 -2.86
N PHE A 125 -2.74 -17.37 -2.50
CA PHE A 125 -2.44 -17.71 -1.11
C PHE A 125 -1.23 -16.91 -0.57
N GLU A 126 -0.17 -16.78 -1.35
CA GLU A 126 1.04 -16.06 -0.93
C GLU A 126 0.78 -14.56 -0.78
N CYS A 127 -0.04 -13.96 -1.65
CA CYS A 127 -0.46 -12.57 -1.49
C CYS A 127 -1.30 -12.37 -0.22
N LYS A 128 -2.27 -13.26 0.06
CA LYS A 128 -3.05 -13.22 1.30
C LYS A 128 -2.16 -13.30 2.54
N LYS A 129 -1.20 -14.22 2.54
CA LYS A 129 -0.23 -14.39 3.62
C LYS A 129 0.66 -13.16 3.82
N PHE A 130 1.16 -12.57 2.73
CA PHE A 130 1.94 -11.34 2.76
C PHE A 130 1.13 -10.19 3.36
N ILE A 131 -0.10 -9.95 2.88
CA ILE A 131 -0.98 -8.89 3.37
C ILE A 131 -1.27 -9.08 4.86
N ALA A 132 -1.67 -10.27 5.27
CA ALA A 132 -1.97 -10.57 6.68
C ALA A 132 -0.75 -10.32 7.58
N LYS A 133 0.43 -10.77 7.16
CA LYS A 133 1.70 -10.54 7.86
C LYS A 133 1.99 -9.05 7.99
N LYS A 134 1.96 -8.30 6.89
CA LYS A 134 2.29 -6.87 6.88
C LYS A 134 1.27 -6.04 7.66
N ASN A 135 0.00 -6.35 7.54
CA ASN A 135 -1.05 -5.70 8.32
C ASN A 135 -0.86 -5.91 9.83
N LYS A 136 -0.52 -7.15 10.24
CA LYS A 136 -0.21 -7.47 11.63
C LYS A 136 1.04 -6.73 12.14
N GLU A 137 2.12 -6.71 11.35
CA GLU A 137 3.36 -5.99 11.68
C GLU A 137 3.09 -4.50 11.92
N LEU A 138 2.38 -3.84 11.00
CA LEU A 138 2.00 -2.42 11.14
C LEU A 138 1.16 -2.16 12.39
N GLY A 139 0.18 -3.03 12.67
CA GLY A 139 -0.65 -2.92 13.87
C GLY A 139 0.13 -3.08 15.17
N ILE A 140 1.06 -4.04 15.24
CA ILE A 140 1.93 -4.24 16.42
C ILE A 140 2.78 -2.99 16.66
N THR A 141 3.45 -2.48 15.61
CA THR A 141 4.35 -1.33 15.75
C THR A 141 3.59 -0.06 16.17
N LEU A 142 2.39 0.17 15.62
CA LEU A 142 1.54 1.28 16.06
C LEU A 142 1.10 1.13 17.52
N ARG A 143 0.71 -0.09 17.93
CA ARG A 143 0.32 -0.36 19.31
C ARG A 143 1.45 -0.10 20.30
N GLU A 144 2.68 -0.50 19.96
CA GLU A 144 3.86 -0.22 20.78
C GLU A 144 4.13 1.29 20.91
N SER A 145 3.96 2.05 19.84
CA SER A 145 4.06 3.53 19.86
C SER A 145 2.99 4.18 20.74
N ILE A 146 1.75 3.67 20.71
CA ILE A 146 0.67 4.12 21.59
C ILE A 146 1.00 3.83 23.05
N ILE A 147 1.46 2.61 23.38
CA ILE A 147 1.87 2.27 24.74
C ILE A 147 2.97 3.20 25.23
N LYS A 148 4.02 3.42 24.42
CA LYS A 148 5.09 4.35 24.76
C LYS A 148 4.56 5.77 25.01
N ALA A 149 3.63 6.25 24.19
CA ALA A 149 3.02 7.58 24.35
C ALA A 149 2.19 7.70 25.66
N ILE A 150 1.54 6.62 26.08
CA ILE A 150 0.84 6.54 27.38
C ILE A 150 1.85 6.56 28.53
N ASP A 151 2.91 5.76 28.45
CA ASP A 151 3.92 5.64 29.50
C ASP A 151 4.67 6.95 29.77
N VAL A 152 4.89 7.76 28.71
CA VAL A 152 5.53 9.09 28.86
C VAL A 152 4.53 10.25 29.08
N GLY A 153 3.23 9.95 29.22
CA GLY A 153 2.20 10.94 29.55
C GLY A 153 1.75 11.81 28.38
N VAL A 154 2.07 11.45 27.12
CA VAL A 154 1.58 12.15 25.91
C VAL A 154 0.14 11.77 25.63
N LEU A 155 -0.25 10.54 25.92
CA LEU A 155 -1.62 10.06 25.83
C LEU A 155 -2.16 9.72 27.22
N ASN A 156 -3.48 9.88 27.40
CA ASN A 156 -4.15 9.58 28.65
C ASN A 156 -4.00 8.08 29.00
N LYS A 157 -3.67 7.78 30.26
CA LYS A 157 -3.51 6.41 30.80
C LYS A 157 -4.78 5.57 30.74
N ASP A 158 -5.96 6.19 30.62
CA ASP A 158 -7.23 5.48 30.53
C ASP A 158 -7.51 4.95 29.11
N ILE A 159 -6.67 5.28 28.13
CA ILE A 159 -6.76 4.78 26.76
C ILE A 159 -6.41 3.29 26.72
N ASN A 160 -7.33 2.48 26.18
CA ASN A 160 -7.00 1.09 25.86
C ASN A 160 -6.16 1.03 24.57
N PRO A 161 -4.88 0.58 24.65
CA PRO A 161 -3.98 0.61 23.47
C PRO A 161 -4.49 -0.20 22.28
N SER A 162 -5.16 -1.32 22.52
CA SER A 162 -5.66 -2.18 21.44
C SER A 162 -6.84 -1.52 20.70
N ILE A 163 -7.79 -0.96 21.43
CA ILE A 163 -8.93 -0.25 20.86
C ILE A 163 -8.43 0.99 20.08
N TYR A 164 -7.49 1.72 20.69
CA TYR A 164 -6.97 2.93 20.07
C TYR A 164 -6.14 2.64 18.83
N THR A 165 -5.38 1.53 18.79
CA THR A 165 -4.68 1.06 17.59
C THR A 165 -5.66 0.84 16.44
N GLU A 166 -6.75 0.10 16.68
CA GLU A 166 -7.78 -0.14 15.65
C GLU A 166 -8.43 1.17 15.17
N TYR A 167 -8.71 2.08 16.10
CA TYR A 167 -9.26 3.39 15.75
C TYR A 167 -8.30 4.14 14.81
N ILE A 168 -7.04 4.35 15.19
CA ILE A 168 -6.07 5.11 14.41
C ILE A 168 -5.77 4.46 13.05
N VAL A 169 -5.57 3.13 13.00
CA VAL A 169 -5.36 2.43 11.71
C VAL A 169 -6.51 2.67 10.75
N ASN A 170 -7.76 2.64 11.25
CA ASN A 170 -8.92 2.86 10.39
C ASN A 170 -9.07 4.33 9.98
N GLN A 171 -8.68 5.30 10.81
CA GLN A 171 -8.63 6.71 10.40
C GLN A 171 -7.57 6.95 9.30
N ILE A 172 -6.38 6.38 9.45
CA ILE A 172 -5.33 6.45 8.41
C ILE A 172 -5.85 5.88 7.08
N ARG A 173 -6.49 4.71 7.10
CA ARG A 173 -7.09 4.08 5.90
C ARG A 173 -8.19 4.93 5.28
N LEU A 174 -9.04 5.52 6.11
CA LEU A 174 -10.12 6.39 5.64
C LEU A 174 -9.56 7.62 4.93
N ILE A 175 -8.63 8.34 5.56
CA ILE A 175 -8.00 9.53 4.97
C ILE A 175 -7.26 9.15 3.68
N ALA A 176 -6.47 8.08 3.65
CA ALA A 176 -5.80 7.59 2.44
C ALA A 176 -6.82 7.32 1.31
N THR A 177 -7.91 6.59 1.62
CA THR A 177 -8.95 6.25 0.63
C THR A 177 -9.66 7.49 0.09
N LEU A 178 -10.01 8.45 0.95
CA LEU A 178 -10.67 9.68 0.54
C LEU A 178 -9.72 10.60 -0.24
N SER A 179 -8.44 10.57 0.11
CA SER A 179 -7.38 11.22 -0.63
C SER A 179 -7.30 10.68 -2.06
N ASP A 180 -7.19 9.37 -2.24
CA ASP A 180 -7.19 8.72 -3.55
C ASP A 180 -8.45 9.04 -4.38
N LYS A 181 -9.59 9.23 -3.72
CA LYS A 181 -10.85 9.65 -4.35
C LYS A 181 -10.92 11.14 -4.66
N LYS A 182 -9.84 11.90 -4.46
CA LYS A 182 -9.76 13.34 -4.74
C LYS A 182 -10.79 14.18 -3.94
N VAL A 183 -11.12 13.77 -2.73
CA VAL A 183 -11.91 14.61 -1.81
C VAL A 183 -11.12 15.89 -1.52
N ALA A 184 -11.80 17.04 -1.46
CA ALA A 184 -11.15 18.33 -1.27
C ALA A 184 -10.23 18.34 -0.03
N LYS A 185 -9.01 18.85 -0.19
CA LYS A 185 -8.02 18.91 0.91
C LYS A 185 -8.56 19.63 2.16
N SER A 186 -9.40 20.66 1.99
CA SER A 186 -10.05 21.37 3.12
C SER A 186 -10.96 20.45 3.94
N VAL A 187 -11.68 19.53 3.28
CA VAL A 187 -12.52 18.53 3.97
C VAL A 187 -11.64 17.54 4.71
N LEU A 188 -10.59 17.01 4.05
CA LEU A 188 -9.67 16.06 4.66
C LEU A 188 -8.96 16.66 5.89
N ASN A 189 -8.50 17.92 5.79
CA ASN A 189 -7.89 18.63 6.93
C ASN A 189 -8.89 18.79 8.08
N GLY A 190 -10.14 19.17 7.80
CA GLY A 190 -11.17 19.24 8.82
C GLY A 190 -11.47 17.90 9.50
N MET A 191 -11.42 16.78 8.74
CA MET A 191 -11.53 15.44 9.32
C MET A 191 -10.34 15.11 10.21
N VAL A 192 -9.12 15.47 9.79
CA VAL A 192 -7.90 15.27 10.61
C VAL A 192 -7.98 16.08 11.90
N ASP A 193 -8.45 17.33 11.85
CA ASP A 193 -8.65 18.15 13.06
C ASP A 193 -9.58 17.45 14.05
N LEU A 194 -10.69 16.86 13.58
CA LEU A 194 -11.62 16.08 14.43
C LEU A 194 -10.95 14.82 15.02
N ILE A 195 -10.11 14.13 14.26
CA ILE A 195 -9.36 12.95 14.73
C ILE A 195 -8.33 13.34 15.79
N MET A 196 -7.67 14.49 15.61
CA MET A 196 -6.59 14.96 16.49
C MET A 196 -7.08 15.70 17.72
N GLN A 197 -8.30 16.28 17.70
CA GLN A 197 -8.84 17.08 18.79
C GLN A 197 -8.83 16.37 20.17
N PRO A 198 -9.25 15.08 20.31
CA PRO A 198 -9.20 14.40 21.60
C PRO A 198 -7.78 14.22 22.13
N LEU A 199 -6.77 14.19 21.25
CA LEU A 199 -5.37 13.98 21.61
C LEU A 199 -4.69 15.25 22.10
N LYS A 200 -5.14 16.43 21.63
CA LYS A 200 -4.58 17.74 22.01
C LYS A 200 -5.15 18.25 23.33
N ASN A 201 -6.25 17.67 23.79
CA ASN A 201 -6.94 18.05 25.03
C ASN A 201 -6.71 17.05 26.16
N SER A 202 -5.82 16.08 26.00
CA SER A 202 -5.44 15.06 26.99
C SER A 202 -4.17 15.50 27.69
#